data_8f4185ace76f6e19f4f13b0ea44c9a9c
#
_entry.id   8f4185ace76f6e19f4f13b0ea44c9a9c
#
_cell.length_a   1.000
_cell.length_b   1.000
_cell.length_c   1.000
_cell.angle_alpha   90.00
_cell.angle_beta   90.00
_cell.angle_gamma   90.00
#
_symmetry.space_group_name_H-M   'P 1'
#
loop_
_entity.id
_entity.type
_entity.pdbx_description
1 polymer ?
#
loop_
_entity_poly.entity_id
_entity_poly.type
_entity_poly.pdbx_seq_one_letter_code
_entity_poly.pdbx_strand_id
1 'polypeptide(L)'
;RILNAESVAIIGASKNETKRGYQTIRTLLDEKFEGRIYPVNPKEKSILGVKCYKKVSDIEVPVDVALIATPAGTLPAVLEDCGQNGVSGAVVLAGGFSEMGREGRQLENEMVAVAKKHNIRLIGPNTSGMLNMHTNLNLVGLKDAPKGDIALLTQSGNMALTLITEAKIKSRKGFSYYVGVGNEADIKFHEYLEFFRQDPHTKAILMYVEGLHNGREFVQQAQKTTLEKPIILLKSGRSSIGKKSAGSHTGALAGISEVANTAFRRAGIVVIENSDELFPAAETLSSLPPVKNNKIAILADGGGHATIAADLLTDLGVEIPELSEKTQNKLRGILPQAASVPNPVDVAGGTDADPSVFADCVRIILNDPNVGGLLIVGLFGGYGIRFAESLSLMEEDAAHQMGKMMKKRHKPIVLHSLYSSEKPHALELLRYYNIPVYDSLDVAVKCISVLAQYGNYLNSYHSITKFVLNWKAKAKSEGKKIIQTAHKEGRRVLLEHEAKRLFAIHGAAVPADFLAQTADEAVEIAKTIGSDVVLKIVSPDILHKSDAGGVRIKLRTGKEIHRAFDEIMENVRNFNPQADIRGVLVSPMAAQGVE
;
A
#
# COMPACT_ATOMS: atom_id res chain seq x y z
N ARG A 1 17.13 5.47 -15.76
CA ARG A 1 17.26 6.16 -17.05
C ARG A 1 15.90 6.46 -17.67
N ILE A 2 14.94 5.52 -17.71
CA ILE A 2 13.62 5.74 -18.32
C ILE A 2 12.87 6.89 -17.66
N LEU A 3 12.79 6.93 -16.32
CA LEU A 3 12.06 7.95 -15.58
C LEU A 3 12.71 9.34 -15.64
N ASN A 4 13.99 9.41 -16.03
CA ASN A 4 14.78 10.64 -16.18
C ASN A 4 15.33 10.77 -17.61
N ALA A 5 14.51 10.42 -18.62
CA ALA A 5 14.94 10.46 -20.01
C ALA A 5 15.15 11.90 -20.51
N GLU A 6 16.21 12.13 -21.24
CA GLU A 6 16.55 13.39 -21.91
C GLU A 6 16.19 13.39 -23.40
N SER A 7 15.74 12.23 -23.92
CA SER A 7 15.29 12.09 -25.30
C SER A 7 14.16 11.08 -25.42
N VAL A 8 13.15 11.41 -26.23
CA VAL A 8 11.92 10.62 -26.40
C VAL A 8 11.58 10.41 -27.86
N ALA A 9 11.40 9.15 -28.28
CA ALA A 9 10.77 8.80 -29.55
C ALA A 9 9.27 8.59 -29.34
N ILE A 10 8.42 9.27 -30.11
CA ILE A 10 6.96 9.12 -30.05
C ILE A 10 6.51 8.29 -31.24
N ILE A 11 6.36 6.98 -31.06
CA ILE A 11 6.00 6.04 -32.12
C ILE A 11 4.47 5.96 -32.24
N GLY A 12 3.93 6.16 -33.44
CA GLY A 12 2.51 6.42 -33.66
C GLY A 12 2.15 7.89 -33.49
N ALA A 13 3.13 8.78 -33.66
CA ALA A 13 2.93 10.21 -33.75
C ALA A 13 1.91 10.54 -34.86
N SER A 14 1.08 11.56 -34.69
CA SER A 14 -0.05 11.87 -35.61
C SER A 14 -0.31 13.36 -35.63
N LYS A 15 -0.85 13.86 -36.77
CA LYS A 15 -1.42 15.21 -36.86
C LYS A 15 -2.84 15.29 -36.31
N ASN A 16 -3.49 14.17 -36.07
CA ASN A 16 -4.84 14.13 -35.51
C ASN A 16 -4.77 14.42 -33.99
N GLU A 17 -5.41 15.52 -33.59
CA GLU A 17 -5.42 16.04 -32.22
C GLU A 17 -6.03 15.08 -31.18
N THR A 18 -6.92 14.18 -31.61
CA THR A 18 -7.56 13.18 -30.73
C THR A 18 -6.66 11.98 -30.44
N LYS A 19 -5.53 11.84 -31.13
CA LYS A 19 -4.60 10.73 -30.96
C LYS A 19 -3.58 11.01 -29.87
N ARG A 20 -3.26 9.97 -29.10
CA ARG A 20 -2.29 10.03 -27.98
C ARG A 20 -0.92 10.56 -28.41
N GLY A 21 -0.41 10.13 -29.58
CA GLY A 21 0.86 10.63 -30.10
C GLY A 21 0.90 12.14 -30.34
N TYR A 22 -0.21 12.74 -30.83
CA TYR A 22 -0.32 14.20 -30.96
C TYR A 22 -0.36 14.88 -29.59
N GLN A 23 -1.24 14.39 -28.69
CA GLN A 23 -1.41 14.97 -27.37
C GLN A 23 -0.10 14.99 -26.57
N THR A 24 0.68 13.90 -26.64
CA THR A 24 1.97 13.81 -25.97
C THR A 24 2.96 14.84 -26.54
N ILE A 25 3.11 14.94 -27.87
CA ILE A 25 4.02 15.92 -28.48
C ILE A 25 3.62 17.34 -28.07
N ARG A 26 2.32 17.67 -28.16
CA ARG A 26 1.81 18.97 -27.76
C ARG A 26 2.11 19.28 -26.31
N THR A 27 1.86 18.33 -25.38
CA THR A 27 2.09 18.53 -23.96
C THR A 27 3.57 18.73 -23.65
N LEU A 28 4.46 17.93 -24.24
CA LEU A 28 5.92 18.11 -24.08
C LEU A 28 6.39 19.49 -24.52
N LEU A 29 5.81 20.02 -25.62
CA LEU A 29 6.13 21.37 -26.12
C LEU A 29 5.55 22.45 -25.20
N ASP A 30 4.28 22.34 -24.82
CA ASP A 30 3.56 23.29 -23.96
C ASP A 30 4.22 23.41 -22.57
N GLU A 31 4.62 22.28 -21.97
CA GLU A 31 5.27 22.20 -20.67
C GLU A 31 6.78 22.44 -20.71
N LYS A 32 7.31 22.73 -21.90
CA LYS A 32 8.74 23.06 -22.13
C LYS A 32 9.67 21.94 -21.66
N PHE A 33 9.41 20.72 -22.09
CA PHE A 33 10.37 19.63 -21.89
C PHE A 33 11.72 20.02 -22.51
N GLU A 34 12.78 20.03 -21.71
CA GLU A 34 14.13 20.46 -22.14
C GLU A 34 14.86 19.42 -23.00
N GLY A 35 14.37 18.18 -22.99
CA GLY A 35 14.96 17.09 -23.77
C GLY A 35 14.54 17.11 -25.25
N ARG A 36 15.02 16.15 -25.99
CA ARG A 36 14.79 16.03 -27.44
C ARG A 36 13.57 15.16 -27.74
N ILE A 37 12.71 15.64 -28.64
CA ILE A 37 11.48 14.95 -29.07
C ILE A 37 11.65 14.48 -30.50
N TYR A 38 11.44 13.18 -30.73
CA TYR A 38 11.53 12.53 -32.04
C TYR A 38 10.20 11.89 -32.43
N PRO A 39 9.28 12.61 -33.12
CA PRO A 39 8.07 12.01 -33.66
C PRO A 39 8.41 10.95 -34.70
N VAL A 40 7.76 9.77 -34.63
CA VAL A 40 7.98 8.67 -35.57
C VAL A 40 6.65 8.30 -36.23
N ASN A 41 6.57 8.55 -37.54
CA ASN A 41 5.45 8.17 -38.39
C ASN A 41 5.91 8.09 -39.87
N PRO A 42 5.68 6.96 -40.57
CA PRO A 42 6.15 6.78 -41.95
C PRO A 42 5.49 7.71 -42.99
N LYS A 43 4.36 8.34 -42.64
CA LYS A 43 3.57 9.17 -43.56
C LYS A 43 3.77 10.68 -43.40
N GLU A 44 4.34 11.11 -42.24
CA GLU A 44 4.43 12.52 -41.90
C GLU A 44 5.88 13.03 -42.02
N LYS A 45 6.05 14.27 -42.42
CA LYS A 45 7.36 14.94 -42.47
C LYS A 45 7.63 15.76 -41.20
N SER A 46 6.59 16.33 -40.62
CA SER A 46 6.67 17.10 -39.37
C SER A 46 5.31 17.07 -38.65
N ILE A 47 5.33 17.19 -37.33
CA ILE A 47 4.17 17.28 -36.44
C ILE A 47 4.44 18.40 -35.44
N LEU A 48 3.52 19.36 -35.31
CA LEU A 48 3.66 20.54 -34.45
C LEU A 48 5.01 21.28 -34.62
N GLY A 49 5.53 21.34 -35.85
CA GLY A 49 6.83 21.97 -36.16
C GLY A 49 8.04 21.09 -35.89
N VAL A 50 7.90 19.93 -35.25
CA VAL A 50 9.00 19.02 -34.97
C VAL A 50 9.20 18.05 -36.14
N LYS A 51 10.45 17.84 -36.59
CA LYS A 51 10.81 16.89 -37.66
C LYS A 51 10.34 15.48 -37.29
N CYS A 52 9.69 14.79 -38.22
CA CYS A 52 9.23 13.42 -38.06
C CYS A 52 10.13 12.44 -38.82
N TYR A 53 10.38 11.28 -38.21
CA TYR A 53 11.19 10.20 -38.75
C TYR A 53 10.29 9.05 -39.21
N LYS A 54 10.70 8.27 -40.21
CA LYS A 54 9.91 7.12 -40.68
C LYS A 54 10.02 5.95 -39.70
N LYS A 55 11.19 5.73 -39.13
CA LYS A 55 11.53 4.68 -38.16
C LYS A 55 12.40 5.24 -37.04
N VAL A 56 12.50 4.55 -35.94
CA VAL A 56 13.41 4.93 -34.83
C VAL A 56 14.87 4.78 -35.26
N SER A 57 15.19 3.76 -36.03
CA SER A 57 16.53 3.53 -36.59
C SER A 57 17.02 4.61 -37.58
N ASP A 58 16.11 5.47 -38.09
CA ASP A 58 16.47 6.62 -38.90
C ASP A 58 17.00 7.83 -38.05
N ILE A 59 16.91 7.74 -36.73
CA ILE A 59 17.40 8.76 -35.79
C ILE A 59 18.89 8.50 -35.55
N GLU A 60 19.73 9.45 -35.93
CA GLU A 60 21.21 9.29 -35.93
C GLU A 60 21.85 9.21 -34.54
N VAL A 61 21.10 9.49 -33.48
CA VAL A 61 21.55 9.48 -32.08
C VAL A 61 20.73 8.49 -31.25
N PRO A 62 21.33 7.86 -30.24
CA PRO A 62 20.56 6.99 -29.32
C PRO A 62 19.43 7.76 -28.60
N VAL A 63 18.29 7.12 -28.47
CA VAL A 63 17.12 7.65 -27.77
C VAL A 63 16.95 6.94 -26.43
N ASP A 64 16.70 7.70 -25.36
CA ASP A 64 16.56 7.11 -24.01
C ASP A 64 15.28 6.30 -23.86
N VAL A 65 14.14 6.86 -24.28
CA VAL A 65 12.85 6.20 -24.11
C VAL A 65 11.97 6.32 -25.36
N ALA A 66 11.25 5.26 -25.67
CA ALA A 66 10.22 5.24 -26.71
C ALA A 66 8.82 5.22 -26.07
N LEU A 67 7.94 6.16 -26.42
CA LEU A 67 6.51 6.03 -26.18
C LEU A 67 5.87 5.34 -27.38
N ILE A 68 5.24 4.18 -27.17
CA ILE A 68 4.64 3.37 -28.23
C ILE A 68 3.13 3.46 -28.16
N ALA A 69 2.54 4.16 -29.14
CA ALA A 69 1.10 4.39 -29.27
C ALA A 69 0.52 3.70 -30.54
N THR A 70 1.11 2.57 -30.94
CA THR A 70 0.66 1.75 -32.08
C THR A 70 -0.08 0.50 -31.60
N PRO A 71 -0.88 -0.20 -32.46
CA PRO A 71 -1.61 -1.40 -32.06
C PRO A 71 -0.71 -2.54 -31.57
N ALA A 72 -1.21 -3.37 -30.65
CA ALA A 72 -0.48 -4.43 -29.97
C ALA A 72 0.31 -5.37 -30.91
N GLY A 73 -0.30 -5.81 -32.02
CA GLY A 73 0.36 -6.70 -32.98
C GLY A 73 1.59 -6.12 -33.70
N THR A 74 1.83 -4.80 -33.58
CA THR A 74 3.01 -4.17 -34.18
C THR A 74 4.22 -4.13 -33.24
N LEU A 75 4.02 -4.43 -31.95
CA LEU A 75 5.01 -4.19 -30.91
C LEU A 75 6.34 -4.95 -31.10
N PRO A 76 6.33 -6.25 -31.47
CA PRO A 76 7.59 -6.96 -31.68
C PRO A 76 8.48 -6.29 -32.73
N ALA A 77 7.90 -5.90 -33.87
CA ALA A 77 8.63 -5.21 -34.93
C ALA A 77 9.10 -3.80 -34.55
N VAL A 78 8.28 -3.06 -33.81
CA VAL A 78 8.62 -1.73 -33.29
C VAL A 78 9.75 -1.80 -32.29
N LEU A 79 9.76 -2.79 -31.39
CA LEU A 79 10.83 -2.97 -30.41
C LEU A 79 12.16 -3.43 -31.06
N GLU A 80 12.09 -4.23 -32.14
CA GLU A 80 13.27 -4.58 -32.93
C GLU A 80 13.91 -3.32 -33.56
N ASP A 81 13.09 -2.40 -34.12
CA ASP A 81 13.54 -1.11 -34.64
C ASP A 81 14.11 -0.19 -33.53
N CYS A 82 13.46 -0.15 -32.35
CA CYS A 82 13.98 0.54 -31.16
C CYS A 82 15.36 0.00 -30.74
N GLY A 83 15.52 -1.33 -30.77
CA GLY A 83 16.77 -2.01 -30.42
C GLY A 83 17.93 -1.63 -31.34
N GLN A 84 17.68 -1.44 -32.64
CA GLN A 84 18.69 -0.99 -33.61
C GLN A 84 19.21 0.42 -33.32
N ASN A 85 18.40 1.28 -32.72
CA ASN A 85 18.79 2.63 -32.30
C ASN A 85 19.45 2.66 -30.91
N GLY A 86 19.34 1.58 -30.10
CA GLY A 86 19.87 1.53 -28.73
C GLY A 86 18.94 2.18 -27.69
N VAL A 87 17.63 2.20 -27.94
CA VAL A 87 16.61 2.67 -26.97
C VAL A 87 16.74 1.89 -25.67
N SER A 88 16.82 2.59 -24.52
CA SER A 88 17.00 1.96 -23.20
C SER A 88 15.69 1.51 -22.57
N GLY A 89 14.56 2.13 -22.92
CA GLY A 89 13.28 1.77 -22.38
C GLY A 89 12.10 2.16 -23.26
N ALA A 90 10.96 1.50 -23.04
CA ALA A 90 9.75 1.79 -23.76
C ALA A 90 8.53 1.85 -22.84
N VAL A 91 7.66 2.82 -23.09
CA VAL A 91 6.34 3.00 -22.46
C VAL A 91 5.27 2.54 -23.45
N VAL A 92 4.60 1.43 -23.17
CA VAL A 92 3.68 0.76 -24.09
C VAL A 92 2.24 1.08 -23.74
N LEU A 93 1.63 2.02 -24.46
CA LEU A 93 0.24 2.44 -24.19
C LEU A 93 -0.81 1.41 -24.62
N ALA A 94 -0.51 0.60 -25.63
CA ALA A 94 -1.47 -0.35 -26.19
C ALA A 94 -1.92 -1.39 -25.16
N GLY A 95 -3.22 -1.66 -25.14
CA GLY A 95 -3.80 -2.88 -24.58
C GLY A 95 -3.92 -3.98 -25.62
N GLY A 96 -4.47 -5.14 -25.24
CA GLY A 96 -4.61 -6.30 -26.12
C GLY A 96 -3.61 -7.41 -25.79
N PHE A 97 -3.13 -7.45 -24.54
CA PHE A 97 -2.12 -8.38 -24.04
C PHE A 97 -2.70 -9.37 -23.00
N SER A 98 -2.03 -9.65 -21.92
CA SER A 98 -2.43 -10.67 -20.94
C SER A 98 -3.84 -10.48 -20.35
N GLU A 99 -4.38 -9.26 -20.35
CA GLU A 99 -5.76 -8.95 -19.95
C GLU A 99 -6.81 -9.52 -20.94
N MET A 100 -6.41 -9.83 -22.18
CA MET A 100 -7.28 -10.46 -23.19
C MET A 100 -7.22 -12.00 -23.15
N GLY A 101 -6.55 -12.58 -22.18
CA GLY A 101 -6.47 -14.02 -21.99
C GLY A 101 -5.27 -14.67 -22.70
N ARG A 102 -5.45 -15.91 -23.24
CA ARG A 102 -4.34 -16.75 -23.70
C ARG A 102 -3.55 -16.16 -24.88
N GLU A 103 -4.26 -15.68 -25.89
CA GLU A 103 -3.62 -15.13 -27.10
C GLU A 103 -2.87 -13.83 -26.78
N GLY A 104 -3.52 -12.95 -26.01
CA GLY A 104 -2.86 -11.72 -25.55
C GLY A 104 -1.63 -11.98 -24.70
N ARG A 105 -1.64 -13.00 -23.85
CA ARG A 105 -0.47 -13.41 -23.05
C ARG A 105 0.67 -13.93 -23.94
N GLN A 106 0.36 -14.63 -25.03
CA GLN A 106 1.37 -15.07 -25.97
C GLN A 106 2.08 -13.88 -26.64
N LEU A 107 1.30 -12.89 -27.08
CA LEU A 107 1.83 -11.67 -27.68
C LEU A 107 2.65 -10.85 -26.67
N GLU A 108 2.22 -10.79 -25.39
CA GLU A 108 2.99 -10.15 -24.33
C GLU A 108 4.34 -10.82 -24.09
N ASN A 109 4.37 -12.15 -24.09
CA ASN A 109 5.62 -12.91 -23.95
C ASN A 109 6.58 -12.67 -25.15
N GLU A 110 6.05 -12.61 -26.38
CA GLU A 110 6.82 -12.30 -27.56
C GLU A 110 7.42 -10.89 -27.50
N MET A 111 6.60 -9.91 -27.14
CA MET A 111 7.03 -8.53 -26.92
C MET A 111 8.16 -8.44 -25.88
N VAL A 112 8.00 -9.09 -24.74
CA VAL A 112 9.01 -9.13 -23.66
C VAL A 112 10.29 -9.81 -24.12
N ALA A 113 10.21 -10.88 -24.92
CA ALA A 113 11.37 -11.58 -25.46
C ALA A 113 12.20 -10.68 -26.37
N VAL A 114 11.54 -9.93 -27.27
CA VAL A 114 12.22 -8.94 -28.14
C VAL A 114 12.85 -7.82 -27.34
N ALA A 115 12.13 -7.26 -26.37
CA ALA A 115 12.65 -6.22 -25.47
C ALA A 115 13.93 -6.69 -24.74
N LYS A 116 13.90 -7.90 -24.16
CA LYS A 116 15.07 -8.50 -23.48
C LYS A 116 16.25 -8.72 -24.41
N LYS A 117 16.01 -9.18 -25.64
CA LYS A 117 17.07 -9.35 -26.67
C LYS A 117 17.86 -8.07 -26.88
N HIS A 118 17.21 -6.92 -26.83
CA HIS A 118 17.79 -5.60 -27.05
C HIS A 118 18.08 -4.81 -25.76
N ASN A 119 17.93 -5.42 -24.58
CA ASN A 119 18.07 -4.76 -23.27
C ASN A 119 17.15 -3.54 -23.08
N ILE A 120 15.96 -3.55 -23.71
CA ILE A 120 14.94 -2.54 -23.54
C ILE A 120 14.07 -2.90 -22.34
N ARG A 121 13.95 -2.00 -21.37
CA ARG A 121 13.05 -2.16 -20.23
C ARG A 121 11.66 -1.62 -20.58
N LEU A 122 10.59 -2.28 -20.12
CA LEU A 122 9.21 -1.94 -20.49
C LEU A 122 8.40 -1.42 -19.29
N ILE A 123 7.72 -0.29 -19.47
CA ILE A 123 6.62 0.18 -18.63
C ILE A 123 5.30 -0.19 -19.31
N GLY A 124 4.42 -0.91 -18.63
CA GLY A 124 3.19 -1.47 -19.19
C GLY A 124 3.36 -2.94 -19.60
N PRO A 125 2.73 -3.41 -20.68
CA PRO A 125 1.81 -2.73 -21.58
C PRO A 125 0.48 -2.29 -20.92
N ASN A 126 -0.45 -1.76 -21.71
CA ASN A 126 -1.75 -1.30 -21.21
C ASN A 126 -1.60 -0.20 -20.13
N THR A 127 -0.69 0.73 -20.34
CA THR A 127 -0.43 1.85 -19.41
C THR A 127 -1.01 3.16 -19.92
N SER A 128 -1.33 4.07 -19.02
CA SER A 128 -1.67 5.46 -19.34
C SER A 128 -0.43 6.32 -19.61
N GLY A 129 0.79 5.84 -19.33
CA GLY A 129 2.03 6.56 -19.51
C GLY A 129 2.74 6.89 -18.20
N MET A 130 3.64 7.85 -18.25
CA MET A 130 4.40 8.33 -17.09
C MET A 130 4.63 9.84 -17.14
N LEU A 131 4.81 10.44 -15.95
CA LEU A 131 5.24 11.84 -15.76
C LEU A 131 6.50 11.89 -14.90
N ASN A 132 7.43 12.77 -15.25
CA ASN A 132 8.43 13.29 -14.33
C ASN A 132 8.25 14.81 -14.26
N MET A 133 7.76 15.29 -13.12
CA MET A 133 7.41 16.70 -12.92
C MET A 133 8.64 17.62 -12.78
N HIS A 134 9.81 17.06 -12.53
CA HIS A 134 11.04 17.82 -12.34
C HIS A 134 11.76 18.14 -13.64
N THR A 135 11.56 17.30 -14.66
CA THR A 135 12.13 17.47 -16.00
C THR A 135 11.08 17.83 -17.06
N ASN A 136 9.81 18.00 -16.65
CA ASN A 136 8.66 18.21 -17.53
C ASN A 136 8.47 17.10 -18.57
N LEU A 137 8.94 15.88 -18.27
CA LEU A 137 8.76 14.71 -19.12
C LEU A 137 7.34 14.17 -18.94
N ASN A 138 6.43 14.56 -19.85
CA ASN A 138 5.02 14.20 -19.78
C ASN A 138 4.61 13.28 -20.93
N LEU A 139 4.63 11.98 -20.69
CA LEU A 139 4.22 10.93 -21.62
C LEU A 139 2.77 10.46 -21.42
N VAL A 140 1.99 11.18 -20.62
CA VAL A 140 0.55 10.93 -20.41
C VAL A 140 -0.30 11.85 -21.28
N GLY A 141 0.16 13.06 -21.57
CA GLY A 141 -0.62 14.09 -22.25
C GLY A 141 -1.63 14.79 -21.34
N LEU A 142 -1.42 14.72 -20.01
CA LEU A 142 -2.24 15.40 -19.01
C LEU A 142 -1.62 16.76 -18.68
N LYS A 143 -2.40 17.84 -18.88
CA LYS A 143 -1.95 19.20 -18.58
C LYS A 143 -2.16 19.60 -17.13
N ASP A 144 -1.31 20.49 -16.63
CA ASP A 144 -1.43 21.15 -15.32
C ASP A 144 -1.47 20.18 -14.14
N ALA A 145 -0.77 19.06 -14.20
CA ALA A 145 -0.59 18.21 -13.04
C ALA A 145 0.20 18.99 -11.95
N PRO A 146 -0.23 19.00 -10.68
CA PRO A 146 0.46 19.76 -9.64
C PRO A 146 1.82 19.13 -9.33
N LYS A 147 2.89 19.95 -9.39
CA LYS A 147 4.25 19.56 -9.03
C LYS A 147 4.41 19.48 -7.50
N GLY A 148 5.11 18.45 -7.03
CA GLY A 148 5.34 18.25 -5.61
C GLY A 148 6.33 17.12 -5.30
N ASP A 149 6.08 16.41 -4.21
CA ASP A 149 7.01 15.44 -3.62
C ASP A 149 6.41 14.04 -3.39
N ILE A 150 5.27 13.71 -4.02
CA ILE A 150 4.61 12.41 -3.93
C ILE A 150 4.83 11.65 -5.24
N ALA A 151 5.42 10.45 -5.19
CA ALA A 151 5.46 9.55 -6.34
C ALA A 151 4.17 8.73 -6.41
N LEU A 152 3.47 8.77 -7.54
CA LEU A 152 2.22 8.04 -7.77
C LEU A 152 2.47 6.82 -8.66
N LEU A 153 2.19 5.64 -8.15
CA LEU A 153 2.21 4.36 -8.87
C LEU A 153 0.81 3.77 -8.95
N THR A 154 0.28 3.50 -10.14
CA THR A 154 -1.06 2.94 -10.27
C THR A 154 -1.22 1.99 -11.44
N GLN A 155 -2.00 0.93 -11.26
CA GLN A 155 -2.45 0.04 -12.32
C GLN A 155 -3.71 0.57 -13.05
N SER A 156 -4.34 1.65 -12.52
CA SER A 156 -5.54 2.26 -13.12
C SER A 156 -5.28 3.70 -13.57
N GLY A 157 -5.41 3.97 -14.86
CA GLY A 157 -5.31 5.33 -15.42
C GLY A 157 -6.37 6.28 -14.88
N ASN A 158 -7.60 5.80 -14.70
CA ASN A 158 -8.70 6.62 -14.15
C ASN A 158 -8.46 6.99 -12.68
N MET A 159 -7.92 6.07 -11.89
CA MET A 159 -7.53 6.38 -10.50
C MET A 159 -6.41 7.44 -10.44
N ALA A 160 -5.45 7.38 -11.38
CA ALA A 160 -4.45 8.45 -11.48
C ALA A 160 -5.09 9.81 -11.76
N LEU A 161 -6.00 9.89 -12.73
CA LEU A 161 -6.71 11.13 -13.04
C LEU A 161 -7.49 11.67 -11.85
N THR A 162 -8.16 10.79 -11.10
CA THR A 162 -8.89 11.16 -9.89
C THR A 162 -7.95 11.79 -8.86
N LEU A 163 -6.84 11.12 -8.53
CA LEU A 163 -5.89 11.59 -7.52
C LEU A 163 -5.17 12.88 -7.95
N ILE A 164 -4.81 13.01 -9.23
CA ILE A 164 -4.17 14.23 -9.75
C ILE A 164 -5.16 15.41 -9.75
N THR A 165 -6.43 15.16 -10.10
CA THR A 165 -7.49 16.18 -10.05
C THR A 165 -7.78 16.61 -8.62
N GLU A 166 -7.86 15.67 -7.69
CA GLU A 166 -8.05 15.95 -6.27
C GLU A 166 -6.91 16.82 -5.72
N ALA A 167 -5.66 16.45 -5.99
CA ALA A 167 -4.49 17.23 -5.61
C ALA A 167 -4.55 18.67 -6.14
N LYS A 168 -4.93 18.85 -7.41
CA LYS A 168 -5.05 20.16 -8.05
C LYS A 168 -6.12 21.05 -7.40
N ILE A 169 -7.25 20.46 -7.00
CA ILE A 169 -8.40 21.20 -6.47
C ILE A 169 -8.28 21.49 -4.97
N LYS A 170 -7.86 20.48 -4.20
CA LYS A 170 -7.98 20.51 -2.72
C LYS A 170 -6.66 20.74 -2.00
N SER A 171 -5.51 20.64 -2.66
CA SER A 171 -4.21 20.62 -1.99
C SER A 171 -3.22 21.62 -2.60
N ARG A 172 -2.19 21.97 -1.84
CA ARG A 172 -0.97 22.62 -2.34
C ARG A 172 0.16 21.64 -2.61
N LYS A 173 -0.07 20.35 -2.34
CA LYS A 173 0.86 19.26 -2.66
C LYS A 173 0.58 18.70 -4.04
N GLY A 174 1.58 18.09 -4.62
CA GLY A 174 1.49 17.47 -5.91
C GLY A 174 2.47 16.31 -6.03
N PHE A 175 2.80 15.99 -7.26
CA PHE A 175 3.54 14.79 -7.58
C PHE A 175 4.98 15.09 -8.00
N SER A 176 5.92 14.22 -7.61
CA SER A 176 7.27 14.18 -8.18
C SER A 176 7.25 13.40 -9.49
N TYR A 177 6.61 12.24 -9.45
CA TYR A 177 6.41 11.34 -10.58
C TYR A 177 5.00 10.78 -10.59
N TYR A 178 4.57 10.39 -11.78
CA TYR A 178 3.48 9.45 -11.98
C TYR A 178 3.93 8.32 -12.89
N VAL A 179 3.60 7.08 -12.55
CA VAL A 179 3.80 5.92 -13.43
C VAL A 179 2.52 5.08 -13.45
N GLY A 180 1.92 4.99 -14.63
CA GLY A 180 0.93 3.99 -14.92
C GLY A 180 1.63 2.65 -15.16
N VAL A 181 1.51 1.73 -14.21
CA VAL A 181 2.29 0.48 -14.25
C VAL A 181 1.76 -0.50 -15.30
N GLY A 182 0.45 -0.43 -15.60
CA GLY A 182 -0.21 -1.33 -16.53
C GLY A 182 -0.15 -2.79 -16.09
N ASN A 183 0.10 -3.70 -17.05
CA ASN A 183 0.14 -5.15 -16.80
C ASN A 183 1.39 -5.64 -16.06
N GLU A 184 2.39 -4.76 -15.78
CA GLU A 184 3.66 -5.17 -15.17
C GLU A 184 4.38 -6.31 -15.94
N ALA A 185 4.43 -6.26 -17.26
CA ALA A 185 5.05 -7.33 -18.02
C ALA A 185 6.57 -7.48 -17.75
N ASP A 186 7.29 -6.34 -17.60
CA ASP A 186 8.73 -6.32 -17.30
C ASP A 186 9.03 -5.63 -15.97
N ILE A 187 9.02 -4.29 -15.89
CA ILE A 187 9.33 -3.56 -14.65
C ILE A 187 8.22 -3.76 -13.63
N LYS A 188 8.60 -4.22 -12.42
CA LYS A 188 7.68 -4.54 -11.32
C LYS A 188 7.64 -3.45 -10.26
N PHE A 189 6.59 -3.43 -9.45
CA PHE A 189 6.43 -2.46 -8.37
C PHE A 189 7.66 -2.33 -7.46
N HIS A 190 8.33 -3.43 -7.11
CA HIS A 190 9.50 -3.37 -6.22
C HIS A 190 10.68 -2.61 -6.82
N GLU A 191 10.83 -2.61 -8.14
CA GLU A 191 11.88 -1.84 -8.82
C GLU A 191 11.59 -0.33 -8.78
N TYR A 192 10.31 0.06 -8.92
CA TYR A 192 9.91 1.46 -8.71
C TYR A 192 10.13 1.91 -7.26
N LEU A 193 9.81 1.04 -6.28
CA LEU A 193 10.07 1.36 -4.88
C LEU A 193 11.56 1.60 -4.60
N GLU A 194 12.46 0.80 -5.20
CA GLU A 194 13.90 1.00 -5.05
C GLU A 194 14.33 2.34 -5.66
N PHE A 195 13.81 2.69 -6.85
CA PHE A 195 14.09 3.97 -7.48
C PHE A 195 13.62 5.14 -6.62
N PHE A 196 12.35 5.15 -6.18
CA PHE A 196 11.79 6.25 -5.40
C PHE A 196 12.35 6.34 -3.99
N ARG A 197 12.85 5.25 -3.41
CA ARG A 197 13.58 5.29 -2.15
C ARG A 197 14.82 6.18 -2.25
N GLN A 198 15.52 6.11 -3.36
CA GLN A 198 16.77 6.87 -3.61
C GLN A 198 16.52 8.27 -4.20
N ASP A 199 15.38 8.51 -4.81
CA ASP A 199 15.07 9.76 -5.48
C ASP A 199 14.93 10.94 -4.49
N PRO A 200 15.72 12.03 -4.64
CA PRO A 200 15.69 13.15 -3.69
C PRO A 200 14.41 14.00 -3.76
N HIS A 201 13.68 13.91 -4.86
CA HIS A 201 12.46 14.70 -5.07
C HIS A 201 11.20 14.04 -4.50
N THR A 202 11.28 12.76 -4.15
CA THR A 202 10.16 11.99 -3.61
C THR A 202 10.25 11.87 -2.10
N LYS A 203 9.20 12.27 -1.37
CA LYS A 203 9.08 12.13 0.08
C LYS A 203 8.09 11.07 0.52
N ALA A 204 7.07 10.78 -0.30
CA ALA A 204 6.09 9.73 -0.05
C ALA A 204 5.77 8.99 -1.35
N ILE A 205 5.36 7.73 -1.25
CA ILE A 205 4.97 6.90 -2.40
C ILE A 205 3.51 6.51 -2.23
N LEU A 206 2.68 6.92 -3.18
CA LEU A 206 1.25 6.65 -3.21
C LEU A 206 0.97 5.56 -4.24
N MET A 207 0.28 4.49 -3.83
CA MET A 207 0.05 3.32 -4.67
C MET A 207 -1.41 2.94 -4.76
N TYR A 208 -1.88 2.67 -5.99
CA TYR A 208 -3.12 1.96 -6.24
C TYR A 208 -2.81 0.64 -6.92
N VAL A 209 -3.18 -0.47 -6.28
CA VAL A 209 -2.78 -1.83 -6.68
C VAL A 209 -4.00 -2.72 -6.85
N GLU A 210 -4.13 -3.36 -8.02
CA GLU A 210 -5.14 -4.37 -8.32
C GLU A 210 -4.59 -5.79 -8.09
N GLY A 211 -3.33 -6.03 -8.47
CA GLY A 211 -2.63 -7.29 -8.28
C GLY A 211 -1.12 -7.12 -8.18
N LEU A 212 -0.44 -8.09 -7.59
CA LEU A 212 1.02 -8.13 -7.47
C LEU A 212 1.55 -9.43 -8.06
N HIS A 213 2.51 -9.34 -8.96
CA HIS A 213 3.13 -10.53 -9.55
C HIS A 213 4.25 -11.11 -8.66
N ASN A 214 5.06 -10.27 -8.03
CA ASN A 214 6.23 -10.65 -7.24
C ASN A 214 6.05 -10.20 -5.77
N GLY A 215 5.07 -10.79 -5.08
CA GLY A 215 4.68 -10.33 -3.74
C GLY A 215 5.80 -10.41 -2.69
N ARG A 216 6.71 -11.39 -2.77
CA ARG A 216 7.84 -11.50 -1.83
C ARG A 216 8.86 -10.39 -2.02
N GLU A 217 9.29 -10.17 -3.25
CA GLU A 217 10.23 -9.12 -3.62
C GLU A 217 9.64 -7.74 -3.32
N PHE A 218 8.33 -7.58 -3.58
CA PHE A 218 7.61 -6.35 -3.24
C PHE A 218 7.66 -6.06 -1.74
N VAL A 219 7.30 -7.03 -0.89
CA VAL A 219 7.30 -6.86 0.58
C VAL A 219 8.71 -6.59 1.11
N GLN A 220 9.72 -7.29 0.60
CA GLN A 220 11.11 -7.08 1.00
C GLN A 220 11.62 -5.67 0.63
N GLN A 221 11.29 -5.19 -0.57
CA GLN A 221 11.69 -3.86 -1.00
C GLN A 221 10.88 -2.77 -0.30
N ALA A 222 9.58 -2.99 -0.12
CA ALA A 222 8.72 -2.08 0.64
C ALA A 222 9.23 -1.89 2.07
N GLN A 223 9.65 -2.97 2.75
CA GLN A 223 10.22 -2.89 4.10
C GLN A 223 11.48 -2.04 4.17
N LYS A 224 12.35 -2.08 3.15
CA LYS A 224 13.52 -1.19 3.07
C LYS A 224 13.09 0.26 2.85
N THR A 225 12.14 0.45 1.95
CA THR A 225 11.66 1.79 1.56
C THR A 225 10.92 2.48 2.70
N THR A 226 10.06 1.77 3.44
CA THR A 226 9.27 2.33 4.54
C THR A 226 10.09 2.76 5.75
N LEU A 227 11.34 2.34 5.88
CA LEU A 227 12.27 2.86 6.88
C LEU A 227 12.78 4.26 6.55
N GLU A 228 12.72 4.67 5.30
CA GLU A 228 13.23 5.97 4.81
C GLU A 228 12.09 6.88 4.33
N LYS A 229 11.08 6.31 3.65
CA LYS A 229 9.96 7.04 3.05
C LYS A 229 8.65 6.28 3.24
N PRO A 230 7.55 6.93 3.65
CA PRO A 230 6.26 6.28 3.79
C PRO A 230 5.71 5.80 2.45
N ILE A 231 5.09 4.63 2.48
CA ILE A 231 4.32 4.06 1.37
C ILE A 231 2.85 4.02 1.80
N ILE A 232 1.98 4.61 1.01
CA ILE A 232 0.53 4.62 1.18
C ILE A 232 -0.06 3.76 0.07
N LEU A 233 -0.89 2.78 0.42
CA LEU A 233 -1.39 1.83 -0.55
C LEU A 233 -2.89 1.57 -0.37
N LEU A 234 -3.63 1.67 -1.47
CA LEU A 234 -4.99 1.15 -1.60
C LEU A 234 -4.97 -0.07 -2.51
N LYS A 235 -5.40 -1.22 -1.97
CA LYS A 235 -5.56 -2.45 -2.74
C LYS A 235 -7.04 -2.66 -3.10
N SER A 236 -7.35 -2.71 -4.38
CA SER A 236 -8.68 -3.10 -4.88
C SER A 236 -8.86 -4.61 -4.93
N GLY A 237 -10.07 -5.07 -5.23
CA GLY A 237 -10.37 -6.50 -5.31
C GLY A 237 -10.41 -7.22 -3.95
N ARG A 238 -10.95 -6.58 -2.90
CA ARG A 238 -11.06 -7.16 -1.55
C ARG A 238 -12.20 -8.17 -1.44
N SER A 239 -13.37 -7.83 -1.97
CA SER A 239 -14.54 -8.71 -1.99
C SER A 239 -14.48 -9.75 -3.11
N SER A 240 -15.32 -10.78 -3.05
CA SER A 240 -15.44 -11.79 -4.12
C SER A 240 -15.81 -11.18 -5.48
N ILE A 241 -16.72 -10.21 -5.48
CA ILE A 241 -17.13 -9.48 -6.68
C ILE A 241 -15.98 -8.58 -7.17
N GLY A 242 -15.33 -7.84 -6.26
CA GLY A 242 -14.18 -6.99 -6.58
C GLY A 242 -13.00 -7.81 -7.14
N LYS A 243 -12.73 -9.01 -6.61
CA LYS A 243 -11.71 -9.93 -7.15
C LYS A 243 -12.03 -10.36 -8.58
N LYS A 244 -13.28 -10.67 -8.87
CA LYS A 244 -13.73 -11.04 -10.22
C LYS A 244 -13.56 -9.87 -11.21
N SER A 245 -13.91 -8.65 -10.78
CA SER A 245 -13.73 -7.44 -11.57
C SER A 245 -12.24 -7.14 -11.84
N ALA A 246 -11.41 -7.10 -10.80
CA ALA A 246 -9.97 -6.86 -10.93
C ALA A 246 -9.27 -7.92 -11.80
N GLY A 247 -9.62 -9.20 -11.64
CA GLY A 247 -9.09 -10.29 -12.46
C GLY A 247 -9.42 -10.18 -13.95
N SER A 248 -10.56 -9.58 -14.29
CA SER A 248 -10.93 -9.29 -15.67
C SER A 248 -10.12 -8.15 -16.30
N HIS A 249 -9.57 -7.24 -15.49
CA HIS A 249 -8.79 -6.10 -15.96
C HIS A 249 -7.29 -6.36 -16.06
N THR A 250 -6.71 -7.12 -15.15
CA THR A 250 -5.24 -7.25 -15.04
C THR A 250 -4.71 -8.64 -15.35
N GLY A 251 -5.59 -9.63 -15.51
CA GLY A 251 -5.18 -11.04 -15.68
C GLY A 251 -4.43 -11.63 -14.47
N ALA A 252 -4.26 -10.87 -13.40
CA ALA A 252 -3.60 -11.31 -12.17
C ALA A 252 -4.59 -12.03 -11.24
N LEU A 253 -4.17 -13.17 -10.67
CA LEU A 253 -4.91 -13.86 -9.62
C LEU A 253 -4.88 -13.00 -8.35
N ALA A 254 -6.04 -12.45 -7.97
CA ALA A 254 -6.17 -11.73 -6.71
C ALA A 254 -6.02 -12.70 -5.53
N GLY A 255 -4.94 -12.56 -4.78
CA GLY A 255 -4.68 -13.31 -3.55
C GLY A 255 -5.71 -13.05 -2.44
N ILE A 256 -5.56 -13.73 -1.29
CA ILE A 256 -6.37 -13.50 -0.09
C ILE A 256 -6.03 -12.10 0.45
N SER A 257 -7.02 -11.22 0.52
CA SER A 257 -6.81 -9.79 0.87
C SER A 257 -6.26 -9.61 2.28
N GLU A 258 -6.69 -10.43 3.23
CA GLU A 258 -6.24 -10.40 4.63
C GLU A 258 -4.74 -10.71 4.73
N VAL A 259 -4.28 -11.71 3.98
CA VAL A 259 -2.85 -12.08 3.92
C VAL A 259 -2.03 -10.95 3.31
N ALA A 260 -2.50 -10.37 2.20
CA ALA A 260 -1.82 -9.26 1.55
C ALA A 260 -1.74 -8.03 2.47
N ASN A 261 -2.86 -7.62 3.08
CA ASN A 261 -2.91 -6.47 3.98
C ASN A 261 -2.02 -6.67 5.22
N THR A 262 -1.99 -7.89 5.78
CA THR A 262 -1.10 -8.23 6.90
C THR A 262 0.37 -8.11 6.49
N ALA A 263 0.74 -8.62 5.32
CA ALA A 263 2.10 -8.51 4.79
C ALA A 263 2.49 -7.03 4.54
N PHE A 264 1.57 -6.22 4.01
CA PHE A 264 1.79 -4.79 3.77
C PHE A 264 2.00 -4.03 5.08
N ARG A 265 1.11 -4.22 6.06
CA ARG A 265 1.24 -3.57 7.38
C ARG A 265 2.54 -3.97 8.08
N ARG A 266 2.93 -5.25 7.99
CA ARG A 266 4.21 -5.73 8.52
C ARG A 266 5.43 -5.12 7.84
N ALA A 267 5.32 -4.78 6.56
CA ALA A 267 6.35 -4.05 5.82
C ALA A 267 6.33 -2.53 6.07
N GLY A 268 5.47 -2.03 6.97
CA GLY A 268 5.35 -0.60 7.28
C GLY A 268 4.52 0.20 6.27
N ILE A 269 3.84 -0.46 5.35
CA ILE A 269 2.95 0.19 4.40
C ILE A 269 1.68 0.64 5.12
N VAL A 270 1.31 1.90 4.93
CA VAL A 270 0.02 2.45 5.38
C VAL A 270 -1.06 2.01 4.40
N VAL A 271 -1.90 1.07 4.84
CA VAL A 271 -3.00 0.54 4.03
C VAL A 271 -4.23 1.39 4.22
N ILE A 272 -4.72 1.97 3.12
CA ILE A 272 -5.95 2.76 3.05
C ILE A 272 -7.07 1.91 2.45
N GLU A 273 -8.27 2.06 2.97
CA GLU A 273 -9.44 1.29 2.55
C GLU A 273 -10.46 2.12 1.76
N ASN A 274 -10.50 3.43 1.98
CA ASN A 274 -11.39 4.37 1.31
C ASN A 274 -10.61 5.25 0.34
N SER A 275 -11.14 5.44 -0.87
CA SER A 275 -10.49 6.25 -1.92
C SER A 275 -10.26 7.70 -1.49
N ASP A 276 -11.21 8.29 -0.77
CA ASP A 276 -11.18 9.69 -0.34
C ASP A 276 -10.11 9.98 0.71
N GLU A 277 -9.58 8.95 1.38
CA GLU A 277 -8.48 9.06 2.34
C GLU A 277 -7.10 8.90 1.68
N LEU A 278 -7.05 8.44 0.41
CA LEU A 278 -5.82 7.97 -0.21
C LEU A 278 -4.82 9.10 -0.48
N PHE A 279 -5.24 10.15 -1.19
CA PHE A 279 -4.38 11.31 -1.44
C PHE A 279 -4.14 12.13 -0.15
N PRO A 280 -5.14 12.42 0.70
CA PRO A 280 -4.93 13.10 1.98
C PRO A 280 -3.90 12.42 2.89
N ALA A 281 -3.90 11.09 2.98
CA ALA A 281 -2.90 10.36 3.76
C ALA A 281 -1.48 10.54 3.18
N ALA A 282 -1.33 10.52 1.85
CA ALA A 282 -0.04 10.75 1.20
C ALA A 282 0.44 12.21 1.40
N GLU A 283 -0.46 13.18 1.26
CA GLU A 283 -0.18 14.59 1.54
C GLU A 283 0.32 14.78 2.98
N THR A 284 -0.38 14.19 3.94
CA THR A 284 -0.04 14.29 5.36
C THR A 284 1.33 13.67 5.64
N LEU A 285 1.58 12.45 5.16
CA LEU A 285 2.85 11.74 5.38
C LEU A 285 4.04 12.35 4.64
N SER A 286 3.81 13.05 3.51
CA SER A 286 4.87 13.79 2.82
C SER A 286 5.19 15.14 3.47
N SER A 287 4.22 15.71 4.22
CA SER A 287 4.29 17.06 4.79
C SER A 287 4.78 17.09 6.23
N LEU A 288 4.42 16.09 7.02
CA LEU A 288 4.54 16.09 8.48
C LEU A 288 5.43 14.97 8.99
N PRO A 289 6.15 15.20 10.11
CA PRO A 289 6.88 14.14 10.77
C PRO A 289 5.91 13.11 11.38
N PRO A 290 6.30 11.82 11.48
CA PRO A 290 5.50 10.81 12.16
C PRO A 290 5.34 11.12 13.65
N VAL A 291 4.24 10.69 14.26
CA VAL A 291 3.99 10.80 15.69
C VAL A 291 4.84 9.78 16.44
N LYS A 292 5.66 10.23 17.38
CA LYS A 292 6.65 9.36 18.03
C LYS A 292 6.09 8.35 19.06
N ASN A 293 4.93 8.63 19.66
CA ASN A 293 4.43 7.89 20.85
C ASN A 293 2.96 7.46 20.76
N ASN A 294 2.36 7.45 19.56
CA ASN A 294 0.94 7.10 19.34
C ASN A 294 -0.08 7.94 20.14
N LYS A 295 0.30 9.13 20.64
CA LYS A 295 -0.50 9.94 21.55
C LYS A 295 -0.91 11.24 20.89
N ILE A 296 -2.22 11.44 20.70
CA ILE A 296 -2.80 12.60 20.04
C ILE A 296 -3.63 13.41 21.02
N ALA A 297 -3.40 14.73 21.05
CA ALA A 297 -4.33 15.67 21.66
C ALA A 297 -5.34 16.15 20.64
N ILE A 298 -6.55 16.43 21.11
CA ILE A 298 -7.63 17.03 20.33
C ILE A 298 -7.90 18.43 20.90
N LEU A 299 -7.94 19.43 20.03
CA LEU A 299 -8.36 20.80 20.35
C LEU A 299 -9.57 21.15 19.50
N ALA A 300 -10.69 21.48 20.12
CA ALA A 300 -11.96 21.73 19.46
C ALA A 300 -12.59 23.04 19.93
N ASP A 301 -13.37 23.66 19.06
CA ASP A 301 -14.26 24.75 19.37
C ASP A 301 -15.74 24.31 19.53
N GLY A 302 -15.93 23.03 19.86
CA GLY A 302 -17.24 22.47 20.13
C GLY A 302 -17.19 21.01 20.52
N GLY A 303 -17.88 20.63 21.61
CA GLY A 303 -17.88 19.29 22.19
C GLY A 303 -18.30 18.19 21.24
N GLY A 304 -19.22 18.47 20.30
CA GLY A 304 -19.67 17.47 19.31
C GLY A 304 -18.55 16.97 18.39
N HIS A 305 -17.76 17.89 17.81
CA HIS A 305 -16.62 17.50 16.98
C HIS A 305 -15.53 16.80 17.79
N ALA A 306 -15.29 17.26 19.03
CA ALA A 306 -14.32 16.64 19.93
C ALA A 306 -14.66 15.17 20.24
N THR A 307 -15.93 14.91 20.56
CA THR A 307 -16.41 13.56 20.88
C THR A 307 -16.29 12.61 19.69
N ILE A 308 -16.77 13.03 18.51
CA ILE A 308 -16.67 12.20 17.29
C ILE A 308 -15.21 11.93 16.94
N ALA A 309 -14.34 12.94 17.03
CA ALA A 309 -12.90 12.77 16.76
C ALA A 309 -12.25 11.79 17.73
N ALA A 310 -12.65 11.82 19.02
CA ALA A 310 -12.14 10.90 20.04
C ALA A 310 -12.58 9.45 19.77
N ASP A 311 -13.85 9.23 19.43
CA ASP A 311 -14.37 7.91 19.09
C ASP A 311 -13.61 7.33 17.89
N LEU A 312 -13.52 8.10 16.80
CA LEU A 312 -12.82 7.67 15.57
C LEU A 312 -11.33 7.38 15.79
N LEU A 313 -10.61 8.21 16.57
CA LEU A 313 -9.20 7.95 16.89
C LEU A 313 -9.04 6.67 17.73
N THR A 314 -9.94 6.45 18.69
CA THR A 314 -9.94 5.26 19.54
C THR A 314 -10.17 3.99 18.71
N ASP A 315 -11.13 4.00 17.78
CA ASP A 315 -11.41 2.91 16.84
C ASP A 315 -10.20 2.58 15.95
N LEU A 316 -9.39 3.62 15.62
CA LEU A 316 -8.15 3.46 14.86
C LEU A 316 -6.93 3.08 15.74
N GLY A 317 -7.13 2.82 17.04
CA GLY A 317 -6.09 2.41 17.97
C GLY A 317 -5.10 3.51 18.35
N VAL A 318 -5.49 4.76 18.24
CA VAL A 318 -4.70 5.92 18.66
C VAL A 318 -5.02 6.27 20.12
N GLU A 319 -4.00 6.51 20.92
CA GLU A 319 -4.14 6.88 22.32
C GLU A 319 -4.45 8.39 22.47
N ILE A 320 -5.47 8.71 23.23
CA ILE A 320 -5.84 10.08 23.60
C ILE A 320 -5.43 10.27 25.07
N PRO A 321 -4.21 10.73 25.34
CA PRO A 321 -3.70 10.80 26.71
C PRO A 321 -4.36 11.94 27.49
N GLU A 322 -4.56 11.78 28.77
CA GLU A 322 -4.86 12.90 29.64
C GLU A 322 -3.66 13.87 29.67
N LEU A 323 -3.94 15.17 29.52
CA LEU A 323 -2.91 16.20 29.60
C LEU A 323 -2.39 16.30 31.03
N SER A 324 -1.11 16.63 31.16
CA SER A 324 -0.51 16.84 32.49
C SER A 324 -1.25 17.95 33.28
N GLU A 325 -1.33 17.82 34.60
CA GLU A 325 -1.98 18.81 35.45
C GLU A 325 -1.45 20.25 35.23
N LYS A 326 -0.13 20.35 35.02
CA LYS A 326 0.52 21.62 34.66
C LYS A 326 -0.04 22.24 33.37
N THR A 327 -0.31 21.40 32.36
CA THR A 327 -0.89 21.83 31.09
C THR A 327 -2.35 22.24 31.27
N GLN A 328 -3.14 21.41 31.96
CA GLN A 328 -4.54 21.73 32.27
C GLN A 328 -4.68 23.05 33.04
N ASN A 329 -3.82 23.30 34.06
CA ASN A 329 -3.86 24.54 34.83
C ASN A 329 -3.54 25.78 33.97
N LYS A 330 -2.62 25.66 33.02
CA LYS A 330 -2.33 26.75 32.07
C LYS A 330 -3.52 27.01 31.13
N LEU A 331 -4.19 25.97 30.65
CA LEU A 331 -5.37 26.10 29.82
C LEU A 331 -6.52 26.75 30.59
N ARG A 332 -6.78 26.35 31.85
CA ARG A 332 -7.77 27.00 32.72
C ARG A 332 -7.50 28.46 32.94
N GLY A 333 -6.22 28.90 32.89
CA GLY A 333 -5.84 30.31 33.03
C GLY A 333 -6.16 31.20 31.83
N ILE A 334 -6.44 30.61 30.66
CA ILE A 334 -6.73 31.38 29.42
C ILE A 334 -8.10 31.07 28.81
N LEU A 335 -8.74 29.97 29.22
CA LEU A 335 -10.04 29.52 28.70
C LEU A 335 -11.17 29.83 29.71
N PRO A 336 -12.42 29.96 29.22
CA PRO A 336 -13.59 30.11 30.09
C PRO A 336 -13.76 28.94 31.07
N GLN A 337 -14.44 29.20 32.19
CA GLN A 337 -14.72 28.15 33.19
C GLN A 337 -15.49 26.96 32.62
N ALA A 338 -16.30 27.18 31.58
CA ALA A 338 -17.07 26.14 30.89
C ALA A 338 -16.20 25.24 29.96
N ALA A 339 -14.96 25.62 29.68
CA ALA A 339 -14.06 24.87 28.80
C ALA A 339 -13.66 23.51 29.42
N SER A 340 -13.58 22.49 28.59
CA SER A 340 -12.97 21.21 28.96
C SER A 340 -11.47 21.28 28.71
N VAL A 341 -10.64 21.02 29.72
CA VAL A 341 -9.19 21.11 29.62
C VAL A 341 -8.41 19.79 29.72
N PRO A 342 -9.02 18.64 30.13
CA PRO A 342 -8.41 17.34 29.87
C PRO A 342 -8.18 17.11 28.38
N ASN A 343 -8.05 15.94 27.89
CA ASN A 343 -8.07 15.66 26.45
C ASN A 343 -9.32 14.83 26.14
N PRO A 344 -10.22 15.27 25.25
CA PRO A 344 -10.21 16.44 24.36
C PRO A 344 -10.32 17.80 25.07
N VAL A 345 -9.61 18.80 24.52
CA VAL A 345 -9.75 20.20 24.95
C VAL A 345 -10.86 20.85 24.12
N ASP A 346 -11.94 21.32 24.79
CA ASP A 346 -13.02 22.08 24.17
C ASP A 346 -12.94 23.52 24.68
N VAL A 347 -12.76 24.50 23.80
CA VAL A 347 -12.59 25.91 24.17
C VAL A 347 -13.90 26.58 24.61
N ALA A 348 -15.07 25.96 24.39
CA ALA A 348 -16.39 26.39 24.84
C ALA A 348 -16.69 27.89 24.54
N GLY A 349 -16.45 28.33 23.30
CA GLY A 349 -16.65 29.72 22.86
C GLY A 349 -15.58 30.70 23.35
N GLY A 350 -14.51 30.25 23.99
CA GLY A 350 -13.40 31.08 24.47
C GLY A 350 -12.60 31.75 23.36
N THR A 351 -12.87 31.40 22.10
CA THR A 351 -12.19 31.92 20.89
C THR A 351 -13.10 32.79 20.02
N ASP A 352 -14.38 32.93 20.37
CA ASP A 352 -15.36 33.66 19.53
C ASP A 352 -15.06 35.15 19.38
N ALA A 353 -14.55 35.79 20.44
CA ALA A 353 -14.15 37.16 20.43
C ALA A 353 -12.66 37.38 20.11
N ASP A 354 -11.83 36.38 20.31
CA ASP A 354 -10.38 36.41 20.08
C ASP A 354 -9.84 35.09 19.61
N PRO A 355 -9.82 34.84 18.32
CA PRO A 355 -9.29 33.58 17.73
C PRO A 355 -7.78 33.37 18.01
N SER A 356 -7.02 34.36 18.47
CA SER A 356 -5.60 34.22 18.80
C SER A 356 -5.37 33.21 19.95
N VAL A 357 -6.38 33.02 20.80
CA VAL A 357 -6.38 32.04 21.90
C VAL A 357 -6.13 30.63 21.39
N PHE A 358 -6.49 30.30 20.14
CA PHE A 358 -6.12 29.00 19.53
C PHE A 358 -4.60 28.79 19.50
N ALA A 359 -3.84 29.81 19.11
CA ALA A 359 -2.38 29.71 19.07
C ALA A 359 -1.79 29.48 20.46
N ASP A 360 -2.36 30.11 21.49
CA ASP A 360 -1.96 29.90 22.88
C ASP A 360 -2.29 28.49 23.36
N CYS A 361 -3.48 27.97 23.06
CA CYS A 361 -3.85 26.58 23.35
C CYS A 361 -2.89 25.60 22.66
N VAL A 362 -2.63 25.76 21.37
CA VAL A 362 -1.69 24.94 20.60
C VAL A 362 -0.29 24.98 21.25
N ARG A 363 0.20 26.16 21.63
CA ARG A 363 1.49 26.32 22.31
C ARG A 363 1.56 25.57 23.63
N ILE A 364 0.51 25.63 24.43
CA ILE A 364 0.42 24.94 25.72
C ILE A 364 0.37 23.42 25.53
N ILE A 365 -0.49 22.93 24.63
CA ILE A 365 -0.70 21.49 24.36
C ILE A 365 0.56 20.86 23.75
N LEU A 366 1.18 21.47 22.76
CA LEU A 366 2.40 20.93 22.13
C LEU A 366 3.59 20.89 23.10
N ASN A 367 3.56 21.66 24.19
CA ASN A 367 4.58 21.57 25.25
C ASN A 367 4.33 20.43 26.25
N ASP A 368 3.17 19.78 26.23
CA ASP A 368 2.90 18.65 27.08
C ASP A 368 3.77 17.44 26.69
N PRO A 369 4.46 16.77 27.65
CA PRO A 369 5.29 15.62 27.34
C PRO A 369 4.51 14.39 26.89
N ASN A 370 3.23 14.29 27.28
CA ASN A 370 2.37 13.16 26.93
C ASN A 370 1.83 13.25 25.49
N VAL A 371 1.92 14.42 24.84
CA VAL A 371 1.36 14.67 23.50
C VAL A 371 2.40 14.45 22.42
N GLY A 372 2.10 13.61 21.43
CA GLY A 372 2.94 13.35 20.27
C GLY A 372 2.52 14.11 19.01
N GLY A 373 1.24 14.46 18.89
CA GLY A 373 0.67 15.23 17.80
C GLY A 373 -0.64 15.89 18.21
N LEU A 374 -1.17 16.78 17.38
CA LEU A 374 -2.38 17.57 17.65
C LEU A 374 -3.34 17.50 16.48
N LEU A 375 -4.59 17.17 16.76
CA LEU A 375 -5.72 17.33 15.87
C LEU A 375 -6.55 18.53 16.30
N ILE A 376 -6.75 19.50 15.40
CA ILE A 376 -7.65 20.64 15.61
C ILE A 376 -8.92 20.38 14.82
N VAL A 377 -10.08 20.56 15.43
CA VAL A 377 -11.38 20.27 14.78
C VAL A 377 -12.39 21.39 15.05
N GLY A 378 -13.10 21.79 14.00
CA GLY A 378 -14.27 22.67 14.12
C GLY A 378 -14.27 23.88 13.19
N LEU A 379 -14.24 25.10 13.74
CA LEU A 379 -14.56 26.35 13.05
C LEU A 379 -13.34 27.20 12.67
N PHE A 380 -12.14 26.87 13.14
CA PHE A 380 -10.95 27.68 12.89
C PHE A 380 -10.77 28.00 11.39
N GLY A 381 -10.51 29.26 11.07
CA GLY A 381 -10.51 29.81 9.71
C GLY A 381 -11.85 30.42 9.27
N GLY A 382 -12.90 30.28 10.09
CA GLY A 382 -14.23 30.77 9.78
C GLY A 382 -14.75 31.85 10.72
N TYR A 383 -13.98 32.29 11.71
CA TYR A 383 -14.42 33.31 12.66
C TYR A 383 -14.65 34.65 11.98
N GLY A 384 -13.76 35.03 11.06
CA GLY A 384 -13.94 36.23 10.24
C GLY A 384 -15.16 36.16 9.32
N ILE A 385 -15.52 34.98 8.84
CA ILE A 385 -16.69 34.77 7.99
C ILE A 385 -17.98 34.78 8.82
N ARG A 386 -17.95 34.10 9.97
CA ARG A 386 -19.15 33.81 10.77
C ARG A 386 -19.55 34.97 11.69
N PHE A 387 -18.58 35.67 12.29
CA PHE A 387 -18.83 36.65 13.34
C PHE A 387 -18.51 38.08 12.90
N ALA A 388 -17.26 38.37 12.55
CA ALA A 388 -16.84 39.71 12.13
C ALA A 388 -15.55 39.63 11.29
N GLU A 389 -15.50 40.37 10.18
CA GLU A 389 -14.34 40.42 9.26
C GLU A 389 -13.02 40.81 9.97
N SER A 390 -13.12 41.65 11.01
CA SER A 390 -11.96 42.06 11.82
C SER A 390 -11.24 40.89 12.51
N LEU A 391 -11.91 39.76 12.75
CA LEU A 391 -11.33 38.58 13.35
C LEU A 391 -10.40 37.82 12.39
N SER A 392 -10.53 38.04 11.07
CA SER A 392 -9.69 37.38 10.07
C SER A 392 -8.21 37.62 10.30
N LEU A 393 -7.79 38.83 10.67
CA LEU A 393 -6.40 39.14 10.96
C LEU A 393 -5.86 38.40 12.19
N MET A 394 -6.71 38.19 13.21
CA MET A 394 -6.35 37.41 14.39
C MET A 394 -6.20 35.91 14.08
N GLU A 395 -7.07 35.37 13.22
CA GLU A 395 -6.95 34.01 12.73
C GLU A 395 -5.68 33.80 11.89
N GLU A 396 -5.33 34.80 11.04
CA GLU A 396 -4.10 34.77 10.24
C GLU A 396 -2.85 34.77 11.11
N ASP A 397 -2.81 35.65 12.14
CA ASP A 397 -1.69 35.64 13.09
C ASP A 397 -1.61 34.35 13.89
N ALA A 398 -2.74 33.80 14.35
CA ALA A 398 -2.80 32.52 15.01
C ALA A 398 -2.28 31.39 14.09
N ALA A 399 -2.69 31.35 12.83
CA ALA A 399 -2.20 30.39 11.84
C ALA A 399 -0.68 30.49 11.64
N HIS A 400 -0.15 31.70 11.57
CA HIS A 400 1.27 31.95 11.44
C HIS A 400 2.06 31.45 12.66
N GLN A 401 1.55 31.71 13.87
CA GLN A 401 2.14 31.23 15.12
C GLN A 401 2.11 29.70 15.20
N MET A 402 0.99 29.05 14.87
CA MET A 402 0.84 27.59 14.85
C MET A 402 1.86 26.96 13.89
N GLY A 403 2.02 27.53 12.68
CA GLY A 403 3.00 27.06 11.71
C GLY A 403 4.44 27.10 12.23
N LYS A 404 4.82 28.20 12.88
CA LYS A 404 6.14 28.33 13.52
C LYS A 404 6.35 27.33 14.66
N MET A 405 5.32 27.13 15.48
CA MET A 405 5.38 26.20 16.62
C MET A 405 5.54 24.76 16.16
N MET A 406 4.79 24.32 15.15
CA MET A 406 4.91 22.98 14.59
C MET A 406 6.35 22.71 14.12
N LYS A 407 6.95 23.62 13.35
CA LYS A 407 8.34 23.49 12.89
C LYS A 407 9.32 23.39 14.06
N LYS A 408 9.14 24.21 15.11
CA LYS A 408 10.04 24.24 16.29
C LYS A 408 9.93 22.97 17.14
N ARG A 409 8.72 22.41 17.30
CA ARG A 409 8.46 21.28 18.22
C ARG A 409 8.59 19.91 17.56
N HIS A 410 8.57 19.86 16.23
CA HIS A 410 8.54 18.61 15.46
C HIS A 410 7.40 17.67 15.88
N LYS A 411 6.26 18.25 16.33
CA LYS A 411 5.03 17.53 16.61
C LYS A 411 4.01 17.92 15.54
N PRO A 412 3.43 16.94 14.81
CA PRO A 412 2.52 17.23 13.71
C PRO A 412 1.21 17.86 14.20
N ILE A 413 0.68 18.75 13.37
CA ILE A 413 -0.66 19.31 13.51
C ILE A 413 -1.43 18.96 12.24
N VAL A 414 -2.64 18.42 12.40
CA VAL A 414 -3.63 18.24 11.34
C VAL A 414 -4.87 19.00 11.74
N LEU A 415 -5.53 19.65 10.78
CA LEU A 415 -6.69 20.47 11.05
C LEU A 415 -7.89 20.05 10.21
N HIS A 416 -9.04 19.92 10.85
CA HIS A 416 -10.35 19.91 10.22
C HIS A 416 -11.00 21.27 10.39
N SER A 417 -11.56 21.83 9.30
CA SER A 417 -12.36 23.04 9.35
C SER A 417 -13.58 22.95 8.45
N LEU A 418 -14.74 23.34 8.99
CA LEU A 418 -15.98 23.48 8.22
C LEU A 418 -15.85 24.48 7.06
N TYR A 419 -14.92 25.45 7.17
CA TYR A 419 -14.69 26.49 6.17
C TYR A 419 -13.55 26.16 5.20
N SER A 420 -13.02 24.92 5.21
CA SER A 420 -11.90 24.52 4.36
C SER A 420 -12.17 24.76 2.87
N SER A 421 -13.41 24.53 2.41
CA SER A 421 -13.82 24.72 1.01
C SER A 421 -13.89 26.17 0.57
N GLU A 422 -14.08 27.11 1.49
CA GLU A 422 -14.13 28.57 1.23
C GLU A 422 -12.73 29.17 1.10
N LYS A 423 -11.69 28.43 1.49
CA LYS A 423 -10.27 28.80 1.40
C LYS A 423 -9.94 30.15 2.05
N PRO A 424 -10.40 30.45 3.28
CA PRO A 424 -10.03 31.68 3.97
C PRO A 424 -8.51 31.75 4.13
N HIS A 425 -7.95 32.97 4.14
CA HIS A 425 -6.51 33.18 4.09
C HIS A 425 -5.77 32.52 5.27
N ALA A 426 -6.37 32.51 6.47
CA ALA A 426 -5.81 31.81 7.63
C ALA A 426 -5.55 30.30 7.36
N LEU A 427 -6.48 29.61 6.68
CA LEU A 427 -6.31 28.19 6.33
C LEU A 427 -5.26 28.00 5.21
N GLU A 428 -5.18 28.95 4.27
CA GLU A 428 -4.14 28.93 3.24
C GLU A 428 -2.74 29.18 3.83
N LEU A 429 -2.62 30.00 4.89
CA LEU A 429 -1.38 30.15 5.65
C LEU A 429 -0.98 28.85 6.35
N LEU A 430 -1.92 28.12 6.96
CA LEU A 430 -1.62 26.80 7.54
C LEU A 430 -1.07 25.84 6.48
N ARG A 431 -1.71 25.77 5.31
CA ARG A 431 -1.22 24.95 4.17
C ARG A 431 0.16 25.38 3.69
N TYR A 432 0.44 26.69 3.67
CA TYR A 432 1.78 27.23 3.37
C TYR A 432 2.84 26.73 4.37
N TYR A 433 2.47 26.58 5.64
CA TYR A 433 3.33 25.99 6.67
C TYR A 433 3.38 24.45 6.63
N ASN A 434 2.77 23.82 5.64
CA ASN A 434 2.60 22.36 5.51
C ASN A 434 1.73 21.74 6.63
N ILE A 435 0.81 22.50 7.20
CA ILE A 435 -0.25 21.95 8.06
C ILE A 435 -1.43 21.61 7.15
N PRO A 436 -1.75 20.30 6.96
CA PRO A 436 -2.89 19.90 6.15
C PRO A 436 -4.21 20.35 6.79
N VAL A 437 -5.14 20.78 5.95
CA VAL A 437 -6.47 21.24 6.35
C VAL A 437 -7.52 20.50 5.52
N TYR A 438 -8.41 19.80 6.19
CA TYR A 438 -9.45 18.96 5.56
C TYR A 438 -10.85 19.47 5.87
N ASP A 439 -11.77 19.27 4.93
CA ASP A 439 -13.20 19.57 5.02
C ASP A 439 -14.03 18.44 5.65
N SER A 440 -13.46 17.22 5.73
CA SER A 440 -14.06 16.06 6.37
C SER A 440 -13.34 15.74 7.69
N LEU A 441 -14.12 15.58 8.77
CA LEU A 441 -13.60 15.18 10.07
C LEU A 441 -12.98 13.78 10.02
N ASP A 442 -13.65 12.83 9.36
CA ASP A 442 -13.16 11.45 9.19
C ASP A 442 -11.81 11.43 8.49
N VAL A 443 -11.65 12.21 7.41
CA VAL A 443 -10.39 12.32 6.68
C VAL A 443 -9.29 12.93 7.56
N ALA A 444 -9.58 13.99 8.30
CA ALA A 444 -8.61 14.62 9.20
C ALA A 444 -8.14 13.66 10.31
N VAL A 445 -9.08 12.93 10.92
CA VAL A 445 -8.81 11.90 11.92
C VAL A 445 -7.96 10.78 11.31
N LYS A 446 -8.31 10.30 10.12
CA LYS A 446 -7.53 9.29 9.41
C LYS A 446 -6.11 9.78 9.14
N CYS A 447 -5.96 11.03 8.70
CA CYS A 447 -4.67 11.63 8.37
C CYS A 447 -3.73 11.73 9.60
N ILE A 448 -4.24 12.15 10.76
CA ILE A 448 -3.41 12.16 11.97
C ILE A 448 -3.11 10.73 12.47
N SER A 449 -4.05 9.79 12.31
CA SER A 449 -3.86 8.39 12.71
C SER A 449 -2.79 7.68 11.89
N VAL A 450 -2.66 7.96 10.58
CA VAL A 450 -1.61 7.34 9.76
C VAL A 450 -0.22 7.84 10.12
N LEU A 451 -0.07 9.08 10.63
CA LEU A 451 1.19 9.55 11.20
C LEU A 451 1.56 8.77 12.48
N ALA A 452 0.58 8.45 13.31
CA ALA A 452 0.77 7.65 14.51
C ALA A 452 1.10 6.19 14.16
N GLN A 453 0.38 5.60 13.22
CA GLN A 453 0.63 4.25 12.73
C GLN A 453 2.05 4.11 12.14
N TYR A 454 2.45 5.04 11.30
CA TYR A 454 3.79 5.02 10.71
C TYR A 454 4.88 5.26 11.75
N GLY A 455 4.67 6.17 12.71
CA GLY A 455 5.56 6.40 13.83
C GLY A 455 5.75 5.16 14.72
N ASN A 456 4.66 4.46 15.03
CA ASN A 456 4.70 3.19 15.76
C ASN A 456 5.50 2.12 15.01
N TYR A 457 5.30 2.00 13.69
CA TYR A 457 6.08 1.08 12.88
C TYR A 457 7.58 1.39 12.98
N LEU A 458 7.98 2.65 12.79
CA LEU A 458 9.39 3.05 12.87
C LEU A 458 10.00 2.78 14.25
N ASN A 459 9.24 3.00 15.34
CA ASN A 459 9.70 2.76 16.69
C ASN A 459 9.77 1.26 17.05
N SER A 460 8.86 0.45 16.51
CA SER A 460 8.79 -0.98 16.77
C SER A 460 9.68 -1.81 15.85
N TYR A 461 10.23 -1.21 14.80
CA TYR A 461 11.09 -1.92 13.87
C TYR A 461 12.41 -2.27 14.54
N HIS A 462 12.58 -3.54 14.78
CA HIS A 462 13.87 -4.09 15.22
C HIS A 462 14.47 -4.89 14.06
N SER A 463 15.65 -4.47 13.62
CA SER A 463 16.46 -5.25 12.70
C SER A 463 16.64 -6.66 13.28
N ILE A 464 16.22 -7.68 12.51
CA ILE A 464 16.52 -9.08 12.89
C ILE A 464 18.03 -9.21 12.90
N THR A 465 18.62 -9.23 14.08
CA THR A 465 20.06 -9.44 14.23
C THR A 465 20.41 -10.84 13.74
N LYS A 466 21.59 -11.03 13.16
CA LYS A 466 22.10 -12.34 12.69
C LYS A 466 22.05 -13.43 13.77
N PHE A 467 21.92 -13.06 15.01
CA PHE A 467 21.79 -13.94 16.16
C PHE A 467 20.54 -14.87 16.08
N VAL A 468 19.41 -14.39 15.56
CA VAL A 468 18.17 -15.19 15.40
C VAL A 468 18.29 -16.20 14.25
N LEU A 469 19.26 -16.04 13.37
CA LEU A 469 19.46 -16.89 12.18
C LEU A 469 20.50 -18.00 12.37
N ASN A 470 21.03 -18.20 13.57
CA ASN A 470 21.90 -19.35 13.90
C ASN A 470 21.08 -20.66 14.02
N TRP A 471 20.49 -21.04 12.90
CA TRP A 471 19.84 -22.33 12.75
C TRP A 471 20.88 -23.44 12.75
N LYS A 472 20.72 -24.41 13.63
CA LYS A 472 21.57 -25.61 13.64
C LYS A 472 21.54 -26.21 12.21
N ALA A 473 22.69 -26.37 11.60
CA ALA A 473 22.83 -26.88 10.23
C ALA A 473 22.06 -28.20 10.00
N LYS A 474 21.97 -29.04 11.05
CA LYS A 474 21.18 -30.28 11.09
C LYS A 474 19.67 -30.03 10.89
N ALA A 475 19.08 -29.03 11.57
CA ALA A 475 17.66 -28.68 11.43
C ALA A 475 17.34 -28.22 10.02
N LYS A 476 18.18 -27.39 9.42
CA LYS A 476 18.03 -26.92 8.04
C LYS A 476 18.08 -28.10 7.02
N SER A 477 18.98 -29.05 7.22
CA SER A 477 19.11 -30.23 6.36
C SER A 477 17.88 -31.14 6.46
N GLU A 478 17.41 -31.43 7.69
CA GLU A 478 16.26 -32.28 7.96
C GLU A 478 14.95 -31.65 7.46
N GLY A 479 14.72 -30.36 7.72
CA GLY A 479 13.57 -29.62 7.22
C GLY A 479 13.52 -29.58 5.68
N LYS A 480 14.67 -29.41 5.04
CA LYS A 480 14.77 -29.45 3.57
C LYS A 480 14.37 -30.82 3.02
N LYS A 481 14.75 -31.94 3.68
CA LYS A 481 14.36 -33.29 3.27
C LYS A 481 12.83 -33.46 3.32
N ILE A 482 12.16 -33.02 4.39
CA ILE A 482 10.70 -33.13 4.51
C ILE A 482 10.02 -32.41 3.33
N ILE A 483 10.41 -31.18 3.06
CA ILE A 483 9.85 -30.37 1.97
C ILE A 483 10.14 -31.03 0.60
N GLN A 484 11.37 -31.49 0.39
CA GLN A 484 11.75 -32.14 -0.87
C GLN A 484 10.99 -33.46 -1.11
N THR A 485 10.70 -34.24 -0.06
CA THR A 485 9.89 -35.47 -0.17
C THR A 485 8.47 -35.11 -0.62
N ALA A 486 7.81 -34.15 0.03
CA ALA A 486 6.49 -33.69 -0.38
C ALA A 486 6.48 -33.21 -1.84
N HIS A 487 7.48 -32.44 -2.24
CA HIS A 487 7.58 -31.94 -3.61
C HIS A 487 7.81 -33.02 -4.64
N LYS A 488 8.64 -34.04 -4.34
CA LYS A 488 8.85 -35.23 -5.22
C LYS A 488 7.57 -36.01 -5.43
N GLU A 489 6.70 -36.07 -4.41
CA GLU A 489 5.38 -36.71 -4.49
C GLU A 489 4.32 -35.82 -5.17
N GLY A 490 4.71 -34.66 -5.71
CA GLY A 490 3.80 -33.71 -6.36
C GLY A 490 2.90 -32.93 -5.40
N ARG A 491 3.11 -33.04 -4.09
CA ARG A 491 2.28 -32.39 -3.07
C ARG A 491 2.69 -30.92 -2.86
N ARG A 492 1.70 -30.07 -2.72
CA ARG A 492 1.87 -28.64 -2.38
C ARG A 492 1.64 -28.36 -0.89
N VAL A 493 1.20 -29.35 -0.13
CA VAL A 493 0.86 -29.28 1.28
C VAL A 493 1.60 -30.40 2.02
N LEU A 494 2.12 -30.10 3.19
CA LEU A 494 2.68 -31.09 4.10
C LEU A 494 1.55 -31.81 4.85
N LEU A 495 1.74 -33.10 5.12
CA LEU A 495 0.87 -33.83 6.03
C LEU A 495 1.06 -33.37 7.45
N GLU A 496 0.06 -33.53 8.34
CA GLU A 496 0.08 -32.96 9.71
C GLU A 496 1.33 -33.41 10.49
N HIS A 497 1.71 -34.65 10.48
CA HIS A 497 2.90 -35.17 11.17
C HIS A 497 4.21 -34.61 10.56
N GLU A 498 4.25 -34.42 9.23
CA GLU A 498 5.40 -33.77 8.56
C GLU A 498 5.55 -32.31 8.97
N ALA A 499 4.44 -31.56 9.00
CA ALA A 499 4.42 -30.17 9.45
C ALA A 499 4.84 -30.06 10.93
N LYS A 500 4.29 -30.90 11.81
CA LYS A 500 4.69 -30.96 13.24
C LYS A 500 6.17 -31.32 13.39
N ARG A 501 6.68 -32.27 12.62
CA ARG A 501 8.11 -32.60 12.61
C ARG A 501 8.95 -31.39 12.19
N LEU A 502 8.51 -30.65 11.19
CA LEU A 502 9.18 -29.42 10.75
C LEU A 502 9.22 -28.38 11.87
N PHE A 503 8.14 -28.19 12.62
CA PHE A 503 8.12 -27.31 13.79
C PHE A 503 9.04 -27.78 14.90
N ALA A 504 9.00 -29.08 15.22
CA ALA A 504 9.80 -29.67 16.29
C ALA A 504 11.32 -29.52 16.07
N ILE A 505 11.81 -29.78 14.84
CA ILE A 505 13.23 -29.62 14.50
C ILE A 505 13.69 -28.15 14.57
N HIS A 506 12.75 -27.20 14.53
CA HIS A 506 13.01 -25.77 14.73
C HIS A 506 12.80 -25.31 16.18
N GLY A 507 12.57 -26.25 17.10
CA GLY A 507 12.50 -25.99 18.53
C GLY A 507 11.12 -25.59 19.05
N ALA A 508 10.07 -25.71 18.23
CA ALA A 508 8.71 -25.53 18.71
C ALA A 508 8.26 -26.77 19.51
N ALA A 509 7.60 -26.55 20.63
CA ALA A 509 6.93 -27.61 21.37
C ALA A 509 5.70 -28.07 20.56
N VAL A 510 5.66 -29.34 20.21
CA VAL A 510 4.54 -29.96 19.47
C VAL A 510 4.08 -31.21 20.20
N PRO A 511 2.78 -31.51 20.22
CA PRO A 511 2.28 -32.78 20.74
C PRO A 511 2.90 -33.97 20.00
N ALA A 512 3.14 -35.04 20.71
CA ALA A 512 3.60 -36.28 20.10
C ALA A 512 2.48 -36.87 19.22
N ASP A 513 2.83 -37.28 18.01
CA ASP A 513 1.92 -37.92 17.07
C ASP A 513 2.51 -39.26 16.63
N PHE A 514 1.66 -40.23 16.49
CA PHE A 514 2.02 -41.58 16.03
C PHE A 514 1.08 -42.01 14.91
N LEU A 515 1.62 -42.51 13.82
CA LEU A 515 0.84 -42.99 12.69
C LEU A 515 0.52 -44.46 12.88
N ALA A 516 -0.75 -44.83 12.89
CA ALA A 516 -1.25 -46.18 12.93
C ALA A 516 -1.76 -46.62 11.53
N GLN A 517 -1.43 -47.82 11.11
CA GLN A 517 -1.90 -48.44 9.87
C GLN A 517 -3.14 -49.33 10.11
N THR A 518 -3.30 -49.81 11.34
CA THR A 518 -4.39 -50.72 11.74
C THR A 518 -5.05 -50.23 13.03
N ALA A 519 -6.27 -50.70 13.29
CA ALA A 519 -6.98 -50.36 14.53
C ALA A 519 -6.25 -50.90 15.77
N ASP A 520 -5.64 -52.08 15.69
CA ASP A 520 -4.86 -52.65 16.79
C ASP A 520 -3.62 -51.81 17.11
N GLU A 521 -2.90 -51.32 16.08
CA GLU A 521 -1.77 -50.41 16.26
C GLU A 521 -2.23 -49.11 16.95
N ALA A 522 -3.38 -48.56 16.56
CA ALA A 522 -3.91 -47.34 17.19
C ALA A 522 -4.23 -47.57 18.67
N VAL A 523 -4.74 -48.74 19.05
CA VAL A 523 -4.98 -49.10 20.45
C VAL A 523 -3.68 -49.22 21.23
N GLU A 524 -2.64 -49.86 20.71
CA GLU A 524 -1.34 -50.01 21.36
C GLU A 524 -0.63 -48.65 21.55
N ILE A 525 -0.71 -47.78 20.52
CA ILE A 525 -0.19 -46.41 20.62
C ILE A 525 -0.91 -45.64 21.72
N ALA A 526 -2.25 -45.73 21.78
CA ALA A 526 -3.03 -45.03 22.81
C ALA A 526 -2.72 -45.52 24.23
N LYS A 527 -2.46 -46.81 24.42
CA LYS A 527 -1.96 -47.38 25.70
C LYS A 527 -0.63 -46.74 26.12
N THR A 528 0.26 -46.54 25.15
CA THR A 528 1.57 -45.90 25.37
C THR A 528 1.44 -44.42 25.73
N ILE A 529 0.47 -43.74 25.14
CA ILE A 529 0.17 -42.33 25.44
C ILE A 529 -0.38 -42.18 26.89
N GLY A 530 -1.21 -43.11 27.34
CA GLY A 530 -1.71 -43.17 28.71
C GLY A 530 -2.71 -42.07 29.09
N SER A 531 -3.28 -41.39 28.12
CA SER A 531 -4.32 -40.32 28.30
C SER A 531 -5.37 -40.45 27.21
N ASP A 532 -6.44 -39.66 27.30
CA ASP A 532 -7.41 -39.56 26.22
C ASP A 532 -6.71 -39.21 24.91
N VAL A 533 -7.15 -39.82 23.81
CA VAL A 533 -6.53 -39.63 22.49
C VAL A 533 -7.50 -39.06 21.47
N VAL A 534 -6.91 -38.49 20.43
CA VAL A 534 -7.59 -38.01 19.21
C VAL A 534 -7.07 -38.82 18.05
N LEU A 535 -7.98 -39.34 17.21
CA LEU A 535 -7.70 -39.99 15.96
C LEU A 535 -7.99 -39.06 14.79
N LYS A 536 -7.04 -38.94 13.83
CA LYS A 536 -7.19 -38.11 12.63
C LYS A 536 -6.68 -38.85 11.40
N ILE A 537 -7.47 -38.82 10.33
CA ILE A 537 -7.03 -39.40 9.03
C ILE A 537 -5.79 -38.64 8.49
N VAL A 538 -4.90 -39.39 7.84
CA VAL A 538 -3.76 -38.84 7.12
C VAL A 538 -3.88 -39.19 5.64
N SER A 539 -4.15 -38.19 4.84
CA SER A 539 -4.26 -38.30 3.39
C SER A 539 -3.87 -36.95 2.73
N PRO A 540 -3.11 -36.98 1.62
CA PRO A 540 -2.85 -35.78 0.83
C PRO A 540 -4.11 -35.24 0.13
N ASP A 541 -5.12 -36.08 -0.06
CA ASP A 541 -6.34 -35.78 -0.80
C ASP A 541 -7.48 -35.28 0.11
N ILE A 542 -7.30 -35.38 1.44
CA ILE A 542 -8.29 -34.96 2.46
C ILE A 542 -7.71 -33.83 3.30
N LEU A 543 -7.85 -32.60 2.82
CA LEU A 543 -7.34 -31.40 3.51
C LEU A 543 -8.22 -31.02 4.70
N HIS A 544 -9.55 -31.10 4.56
CA HIS A 544 -10.54 -30.82 5.60
C HIS A 544 -11.04 -32.12 6.23
N LYS A 545 -10.29 -32.62 7.21
CA LYS A 545 -10.51 -33.94 7.82
C LYS A 545 -11.89 -34.06 8.51
N SER A 546 -12.35 -32.98 9.13
CA SER A 546 -13.65 -32.94 9.83
C SER A 546 -14.82 -33.13 8.87
N ASP A 547 -14.75 -32.52 7.67
CA ASP A 547 -15.81 -32.59 6.65
C ASP A 547 -15.96 -34.01 6.09
N ALA A 548 -14.85 -34.73 6.02
CA ALA A 548 -14.81 -36.12 5.59
C ALA A 548 -15.11 -37.13 6.73
N GLY A 549 -15.51 -36.64 7.92
CA GLY A 549 -15.70 -37.49 9.10
C GLY A 549 -14.40 -38.19 9.57
N GLY A 550 -13.25 -37.67 9.21
CA GLY A 550 -11.92 -38.21 9.45
C GLY A 550 -11.31 -37.83 10.81
N VAL A 551 -12.09 -37.35 11.78
CA VAL A 551 -11.60 -36.98 13.13
C VAL A 551 -12.52 -37.58 14.19
N ARG A 552 -11.93 -38.15 15.25
CA ARG A 552 -12.60 -38.58 16.48
C ARG A 552 -11.80 -38.11 17.69
N ILE A 553 -12.46 -37.54 18.68
CA ILE A 553 -11.84 -36.92 19.86
C ILE A 553 -12.31 -37.61 21.14
N LYS A 554 -11.57 -37.41 22.23
CA LYS A 554 -11.90 -37.87 23.59
C LYS A 554 -12.08 -39.41 23.69
N LEU A 555 -11.24 -40.15 23.02
CA LEU A 555 -11.27 -41.64 23.05
C LEU A 555 -10.42 -42.16 24.23
N ARG A 556 -10.96 -43.06 25.04
CA ARG A 556 -10.37 -43.55 26.28
C ARG A 556 -10.09 -45.03 26.30
N THR A 557 -10.98 -45.82 25.74
CA THR A 557 -10.91 -47.27 25.79
C THR A 557 -10.43 -47.89 24.46
N GLY A 558 -9.77 -49.03 24.53
CA GLY A 558 -9.34 -49.75 23.32
C GLY A 558 -10.49 -50.07 22.37
N LYS A 559 -11.69 -50.34 22.90
CA LYS A 559 -12.88 -50.58 22.07
C LYS A 559 -13.35 -49.33 21.34
N GLU A 560 -13.34 -48.19 22.02
CA GLU A 560 -13.68 -46.90 21.38
C GLU A 560 -12.68 -46.54 20.30
N ILE A 561 -11.41 -46.74 20.55
CA ILE A 561 -10.32 -46.41 19.63
C ILE A 561 -10.41 -47.28 18.38
N HIS A 562 -10.58 -48.61 18.55
CA HIS A 562 -10.73 -49.56 17.44
C HIS A 562 -11.93 -49.19 16.56
N ARG A 563 -13.10 -48.96 17.18
CA ARG A 563 -14.32 -48.54 16.48
C ARG A 563 -14.14 -47.20 15.76
N ALA A 564 -13.53 -46.22 16.41
CA ALA A 564 -13.27 -44.90 15.82
C ALA A 564 -12.33 -45.00 14.61
N PHE A 565 -11.32 -45.85 14.65
CA PHE A 565 -10.43 -46.09 13.52
C PHE A 565 -11.21 -46.62 12.31
N ASP A 566 -12.04 -47.66 12.50
CA ASP A 566 -12.84 -48.28 11.44
C ASP A 566 -13.85 -47.26 10.86
N GLU A 567 -14.54 -46.52 11.72
CA GLU A 567 -15.46 -45.46 11.29
C GLU A 567 -14.77 -44.34 10.48
N ILE A 568 -13.57 -43.91 10.87
CA ILE A 568 -12.78 -42.93 10.12
C ILE A 568 -12.43 -43.48 8.74
N MET A 569 -11.96 -44.74 8.66
CA MET A 569 -11.57 -45.36 7.41
C MET A 569 -12.76 -45.55 6.46
N GLU A 570 -13.93 -45.91 6.99
CA GLU A 570 -15.16 -46.05 6.21
C GLU A 570 -15.65 -44.68 5.71
N ASN A 571 -15.75 -43.68 6.58
CA ASN A 571 -16.21 -42.33 6.22
C ASN A 571 -15.36 -41.72 5.12
N VAL A 572 -14.02 -41.83 5.25
CA VAL A 572 -13.10 -41.25 4.28
C VAL A 572 -13.17 -41.97 2.92
N ARG A 573 -13.33 -43.29 2.90
CA ARG A 573 -13.55 -44.06 1.67
C ARG A 573 -14.87 -43.71 0.99
N ASN A 574 -15.93 -43.44 1.79
CA ASN A 574 -17.22 -42.99 1.27
C ASN A 574 -17.15 -41.57 0.72
N PHE A 575 -16.38 -40.72 1.38
CA PHE A 575 -16.21 -39.31 0.98
C PHE A 575 -15.37 -39.17 -0.31
N ASN A 576 -14.25 -39.90 -0.39
CA ASN A 576 -13.41 -39.97 -1.58
C ASN A 576 -12.81 -41.39 -1.77
N PRO A 577 -13.45 -42.24 -2.61
CA PRO A 577 -13.01 -43.63 -2.85
C PRO A 577 -11.60 -43.74 -3.44
N GLN A 578 -11.08 -42.67 -4.06
CA GLN A 578 -9.76 -42.63 -4.70
C GLN A 578 -8.67 -41.98 -3.81
N ALA A 579 -9.01 -41.59 -2.58
CA ALA A 579 -8.06 -40.92 -1.70
C ALA A 579 -6.87 -41.82 -1.34
N ASP A 580 -5.66 -41.29 -1.45
CA ASP A 580 -4.44 -41.89 -0.94
C ASP A 580 -4.41 -41.81 0.59
N ILE A 581 -4.84 -42.88 1.27
CA ILE A 581 -4.89 -42.95 2.73
C ILE A 581 -3.56 -43.48 3.25
N ARG A 582 -2.86 -42.66 4.03
CA ARG A 582 -1.55 -42.96 4.63
C ARG A 582 -1.64 -43.56 6.03
N GLY A 583 -2.83 -43.68 6.61
CA GLY A 583 -3.11 -44.19 7.95
C GLY A 583 -3.91 -43.19 8.81
N VAL A 584 -3.97 -43.45 10.10
CA VAL A 584 -4.65 -42.61 11.11
C VAL A 584 -3.63 -42.16 12.14
N LEU A 585 -3.57 -40.86 12.37
CA LEU A 585 -2.72 -40.26 13.38
C LEU A 585 -3.36 -40.39 14.76
N VAL A 586 -2.64 -40.91 15.72
CA VAL A 586 -3.02 -41.00 17.13
C VAL A 586 -2.24 -39.93 17.92
N SER A 587 -2.93 -39.00 18.55
CA SER A 587 -2.33 -37.92 19.33
C SER A 587 -2.96 -37.87 20.71
N PRO A 588 -2.23 -37.41 21.75
CA PRO A 588 -2.85 -37.11 23.03
C PRO A 588 -3.88 -35.97 22.89
N MET A 589 -4.98 -36.09 23.61
CA MET A 589 -5.98 -35.02 23.68
C MET A 589 -5.34 -33.78 24.33
N ALA A 590 -5.41 -32.63 23.66
CA ALA A 590 -4.92 -31.38 24.24
C ALA A 590 -5.79 -30.97 25.45
N ALA A 591 -5.16 -30.36 26.45
CA ALA A 591 -5.89 -29.70 27.54
C ALA A 591 -6.76 -28.56 26.98
N GLN A 592 -7.83 -28.25 27.71
CA GLN A 592 -8.70 -27.14 27.33
C GLN A 592 -7.90 -25.84 27.33
N GLY A 593 -7.95 -25.07 26.27
CA GLY A 593 -7.24 -23.83 26.06
C GLY A 593 -8.09 -22.82 25.30
N VAL A 594 -7.51 -21.70 24.97
CA VAL A 594 -8.09 -20.67 24.08
C VAL A 594 -7.68 -21.01 22.64
N GLU A 595 -8.68 -21.09 21.73
CA GLU A 595 -8.47 -21.25 20.28
C GLU A 595 -8.22 -19.89 19.59
#